data_0a99183a2af57ea7549a55b676f9d391
#
_entry.id   0a99183a2af57ea7549a55b676f9d391
#
_cell.length_a   1.000
_cell.length_b   1.000
_cell.length_c   1.000
_cell.angle_alpha   90.00
_cell.angle_beta   90.00
_cell.angle_gamma   90.00
#
_symmetry.space_group_name_H-M   'P 1'
#
loop_
_entity.id
_entity.type
_entity.pdbx_description
1 polymer ?
#
loop_
_entity_poly.entity_id
_entity_poly.type
_entity_poly.pdbx_seq_one_letter_code
_entity_poly.pdbx_strand_id
1 'polypeptide(L)'
;MNRDDIAVACLLRHKVDGYKLVVANAHFFWDPAFSDVKLVQAGMLMEELEDLYAKWSVKRKDEPKPSSPTAPDLSGKTALVVCVDMNSTPDSGVYEFLFRGQLGPSHPDFKGHRYGKYTEVGMSHPFSLRSAYAQGPSGAEILPFTNYTPGFSGVIDYIWYGTTGLSVEAVMDGPEAAYIENVVGFPDPHFPSEYIPQPTHTQTFHPSILNLFFLSLFVLSVGY
;
A
#
# COMPACT_ATOMS: atom_id res chain seq x y z
N MET A 1 2.13 -23.12 3.97
CA MET A 1 3.09 -22.10 4.44
C MET A 1 2.42 -21.38 5.60
N ASN A 2 2.80 -21.69 6.85
CA ASN A 2 2.17 -21.09 8.03
C ASN A 2 3.10 -19.97 8.50
N ARG A 3 2.76 -18.72 8.17
CA ARG A 3 3.41 -17.50 8.64
C ARG A 3 2.32 -16.67 9.30
N ASP A 4 2.62 -16.10 10.45
CA ASP A 4 1.64 -15.43 11.30
C ASP A 4 1.38 -13.95 10.89
N ASP A 5 1.73 -13.62 9.62
CA ASP A 5 1.47 -12.30 9.07
C ASP A 5 -0.01 -12.15 8.74
N ILE A 6 -0.55 -10.98 9.06
CA ILE A 6 -1.97 -10.66 8.86
C ILE A 6 -2.15 -9.41 8.01
N ALA A 7 -3.28 -9.33 7.32
CA ALA A 7 -3.74 -8.12 6.68
C ALA A 7 -5.12 -7.72 7.21
N VAL A 8 -5.37 -6.44 7.27
CA VAL A 8 -6.66 -5.87 7.66
C VAL A 8 -7.17 -5.00 6.53
N ALA A 9 -8.41 -5.19 6.12
CA ALA A 9 -9.06 -4.32 5.14
C ALA A 9 -10.36 -3.76 5.73
N CYS A 10 -10.64 -2.50 5.44
CA CYS A 10 -11.89 -1.84 5.83
C CYS A 10 -12.49 -1.05 4.68
N LEU A 11 -13.82 -0.92 4.69
CA LEU A 11 -14.56 -0.04 3.81
C LEU A 11 -14.96 1.23 4.57
N LEU A 12 -14.49 2.37 4.09
CA LEU A 12 -14.92 3.68 4.54
C LEU A 12 -15.92 4.25 3.53
N ARG A 13 -16.87 5.02 4.02
CA ARG A 13 -17.83 5.73 3.17
C ARG A 13 -17.90 7.21 3.57
N HIS A 14 -17.71 8.07 2.61
CA HIS A 14 -17.87 9.50 2.80
C HIS A 14 -19.34 9.85 3.08
N LYS A 15 -19.60 10.59 4.15
CA LYS A 15 -20.99 10.85 4.61
C LYS A 15 -21.74 11.81 3.70
N VAL A 16 -21.03 12.73 3.04
CA VAL A 16 -21.65 13.81 2.26
C VAL A 16 -22.16 13.33 0.89
N ASP A 17 -21.34 12.59 0.14
CA ASP A 17 -21.60 12.18 -1.25
C ASP A 17 -21.66 10.65 -1.44
N GLY A 18 -21.33 9.88 -0.40
CA GLY A 18 -21.39 8.43 -0.43
C GLY A 18 -20.18 7.74 -1.07
N TYR A 19 -19.14 8.49 -1.47
CA TYR A 19 -17.92 7.92 -2.04
C TYR A 19 -17.31 6.86 -1.11
N LYS A 20 -16.85 5.77 -1.68
CA LYS A 20 -16.29 4.62 -0.94
C LYS A 20 -14.77 4.58 -1.05
N LEU A 21 -14.12 4.21 0.02
CA LEU A 21 -12.69 3.97 0.07
C LEU A 21 -12.42 2.64 0.76
N VAL A 22 -11.78 1.73 0.05
CA VAL A 22 -11.19 0.51 0.63
C VAL A 22 -9.79 0.87 1.09
N VAL A 23 -9.52 0.63 2.37
CA VAL A 23 -8.18 0.79 2.95
C VAL A 23 -7.73 -0.57 3.45
N ALA A 24 -6.57 -1.01 3.00
CA ALA A 24 -5.92 -2.21 3.48
C ALA A 24 -4.60 -1.85 4.18
N ASN A 25 -4.25 -2.64 5.19
CA ASN A 25 -2.95 -2.57 5.87
C ASN A 25 -2.40 -3.98 6.00
N ALA A 26 -1.11 -4.15 5.71
CA ALA A 26 -0.43 -5.44 5.80
C ALA A 26 1.05 -5.25 6.17
N HIS A 27 1.64 -6.30 6.70
CA HIS A 27 3.07 -6.40 6.93
C HIS A 27 3.52 -7.77 6.41
N PHE A 28 4.42 -7.80 5.40
CA PHE A 28 4.90 -9.03 4.80
C PHE A 28 6.09 -9.59 5.58
N PHE A 29 6.38 -10.85 5.32
CA PHE A 29 7.44 -11.57 6.00
C PHE A 29 8.79 -10.82 5.95
N TRP A 30 9.44 -10.70 7.09
CA TRP A 30 10.59 -9.79 7.28
C TRP A 30 11.89 -10.25 6.59
N ASP A 31 12.16 -11.55 6.52
CA ASP A 31 13.45 -12.07 6.11
C ASP A 31 13.72 -11.84 4.61
N PRO A 32 14.80 -11.10 4.25
CA PRO A 32 15.15 -10.82 2.85
C PRO A 32 15.49 -12.09 2.06
N ALA A 33 15.87 -13.18 2.72
CA ALA A 33 16.14 -14.45 2.06
C ALA A 33 14.89 -15.12 1.47
N PHE A 34 13.68 -14.66 1.77
CA PHE A 34 12.41 -15.28 1.37
C PHE A 34 11.57 -14.37 0.45
N SER A 35 12.16 -13.91 -0.66
CA SER A 35 11.46 -13.12 -1.67
C SER A 35 10.23 -13.83 -2.24
N ASP A 36 10.31 -15.15 -2.40
CA ASP A 36 9.23 -16.01 -2.87
C ASP A 36 8.03 -16.02 -1.92
N VAL A 37 8.27 -16.03 -0.60
CA VAL A 37 7.21 -15.94 0.41
C VAL A 37 6.48 -14.60 0.31
N LYS A 38 7.23 -13.50 0.18
CA LYS A 38 6.65 -12.15 0.07
C LYS A 38 5.85 -11.98 -1.22
N LEU A 39 6.31 -12.56 -2.34
CA LEU A 39 5.53 -12.60 -3.57
C LEU A 39 4.20 -13.32 -3.40
N VAL A 40 4.20 -14.48 -2.75
CA VAL A 40 2.95 -15.23 -2.48
C VAL A 40 2.02 -14.44 -1.57
N GLN A 41 2.55 -13.78 -0.53
CA GLN A 41 1.75 -12.92 0.34
C GLN A 41 1.12 -11.75 -0.43
N ALA A 42 1.88 -11.10 -1.33
CA ALA A 42 1.36 -10.06 -2.21
C ALA A 42 0.25 -10.57 -3.12
N GLY A 43 0.44 -11.75 -3.72
CA GLY A 43 -0.59 -12.38 -4.55
C GLY A 43 -1.88 -12.66 -3.78
N MET A 44 -1.76 -13.27 -2.61
CA MET A 44 -2.91 -13.56 -1.74
C MET A 44 -3.63 -12.27 -1.31
N LEU A 45 -2.87 -11.22 -0.93
CA LEU A 45 -3.46 -9.94 -0.56
C LEU A 45 -4.25 -9.33 -1.72
N MET A 46 -3.69 -9.33 -2.93
CA MET A 46 -4.36 -8.73 -4.08
C MET A 46 -5.62 -9.51 -4.48
N GLU A 47 -5.62 -10.83 -4.40
CA GLU A 47 -6.80 -11.67 -4.67
C GLU A 47 -7.92 -11.39 -3.66
N GLU A 48 -7.61 -11.37 -2.37
CA GLU A 48 -8.61 -11.04 -1.34
C GLU A 48 -9.13 -9.60 -1.49
N LEU A 49 -8.27 -8.65 -1.85
CA LEU A 49 -8.70 -7.28 -2.10
C LEU A 49 -9.57 -7.16 -3.35
N GLU A 50 -9.33 -7.95 -4.40
CA GLU A 50 -10.19 -8.00 -5.59
C GLU A 50 -11.59 -8.45 -5.21
N ASP A 51 -11.72 -9.53 -4.45
CA ASP A 51 -13.01 -10.06 -3.99
C ASP A 51 -13.75 -9.07 -3.07
N LEU A 52 -13.04 -8.47 -2.11
CA LEU A 52 -13.60 -7.47 -1.23
C LEU A 52 -14.02 -6.20 -1.98
N TYR A 53 -13.18 -5.73 -2.89
CA TYR A 53 -13.45 -4.55 -3.71
C TYR A 53 -14.68 -4.76 -4.60
N ALA A 54 -14.79 -5.90 -5.27
CA ALA A 54 -15.94 -6.27 -6.07
C ALA A 54 -17.23 -6.29 -5.21
N LYS A 55 -17.18 -6.93 -4.05
CA LYS A 55 -18.30 -7.01 -3.11
C LYS A 55 -18.73 -5.64 -2.56
N TRP A 56 -17.76 -4.77 -2.23
CA TRP A 56 -18.03 -3.49 -1.58
C TRP A 56 -18.32 -2.35 -2.56
N SER A 57 -17.92 -2.48 -3.82
CA SER A 57 -18.21 -1.49 -4.87
C SER A 57 -19.68 -1.50 -5.29
N VAL A 58 -20.41 -2.61 -5.07
CA VAL A 58 -21.82 -2.70 -5.38
C VAL A 58 -22.64 -1.78 -4.47
N LYS A 59 -23.50 -0.95 -5.07
CA LYS A 59 -24.45 -0.11 -4.32
C LYS A 59 -25.53 -1.00 -3.72
N ARG A 60 -25.65 -0.99 -2.39
CA ARG A 60 -26.67 -1.76 -1.68
C ARG A 60 -27.91 -0.90 -1.45
N LYS A 61 -29.09 -1.54 -1.47
CA LYS A 61 -30.38 -0.84 -1.25
C LYS A 61 -30.53 -0.26 0.15
N ASP A 62 -29.86 -0.87 1.13
CA ASP A 62 -29.86 -0.51 2.55
C ASP A 62 -28.73 0.46 2.93
N GLU A 63 -27.92 0.91 1.96
CA GLU A 63 -26.88 1.90 2.25
C GLU A 63 -27.50 3.25 2.64
N PRO A 64 -26.97 3.91 3.67
CA PRO A 64 -27.39 5.25 4.05
C PRO A 64 -27.22 6.20 2.85
N LYS A 65 -28.24 7.02 2.60
CA LYS A 65 -28.14 8.04 1.55
C LYS A 65 -27.09 9.10 1.91
N PRO A 66 -26.42 9.72 0.91
CA PRO A 66 -25.60 10.89 1.13
C PRO A 66 -26.32 11.95 1.95
N SER A 67 -25.62 12.61 2.87
CA SER A 67 -26.24 13.58 3.78
C SER A 67 -26.50 14.95 3.12
N SER A 68 -25.84 15.24 2.00
CA SER A 68 -26.04 16.50 1.28
C SER A 68 -27.02 16.31 0.13
N PRO A 69 -28.10 17.09 0.05
CA PRO A 69 -29.03 17.06 -1.08
C PRO A 69 -28.45 17.73 -2.34
N THR A 70 -27.39 18.53 -2.20
CA THR A 70 -26.78 19.30 -3.28
C THR A 70 -25.47 18.68 -3.79
N ALA A 71 -24.86 17.76 -3.05
CA ALA A 71 -23.69 17.03 -3.49
C ALA A 71 -24.07 15.92 -4.48
N PRO A 72 -23.20 15.61 -5.45
CA PRO A 72 -23.41 14.46 -6.33
C PRO A 72 -23.43 13.16 -5.52
N ASP A 73 -24.28 12.23 -5.93
CA ASP A 73 -24.31 10.87 -5.35
C ASP A 73 -23.16 10.03 -5.94
N LEU A 74 -22.11 9.83 -5.18
CA LEU A 74 -20.92 9.05 -5.53
C LEU A 74 -20.90 7.65 -4.90
N SER A 75 -22.00 7.18 -4.36
CA SER A 75 -22.08 5.86 -3.70
C SER A 75 -21.72 4.66 -4.60
N GLY A 76 -21.71 4.86 -5.92
CA GLY A 76 -21.22 3.88 -6.91
C GLY A 76 -19.73 3.98 -7.22
N LYS A 77 -19.01 4.94 -6.65
CA LYS A 77 -17.56 5.10 -6.84
C LYS A 77 -16.80 4.54 -5.65
N THR A 78 -15.75 3.80 -5.96
CA THR A 78 -14.89 3.18 -4.93
C THR A 78 -13.42 3.38 -5.32
N ALA A 79 -12.61 3.73 -4.35
CA ALA A 79 -11.16 3.80 -4.48
C ALA A 79 -10.47 2.78 -3.58
N LEU A 80 -9.19 2.53 -3.83
CA LEU A 80 -8.36 1.60 -3.06
C LEU A 80 -7.08 2.30 -2.60
N VAL A 81 -6.73 2.09 -1.33
CA VAL A 81 -5.43 2.41 -0.76
C VAL A 81 -4.91 1.18 -0.02
N VAL A 82 -3.63 0.88 -0.20
CA VAL A 82 -2.94 -0.22 0.50
C VAL A 82 -1.69 0.35 1.16
N CYS A 83 -1.67 0.34 2.49
CA CYS A 83 -0.51 0.71 3.30
C CYS A 83 0.19 -0.58 3.70
N VAL A 84 1.45 -0.74 3.35
CA VAL A 84 2.12 -2.01 3.55
C VAL A 84 3.62 -1.83 3.80
N ASP A 85 4.10 -2.48 4.86
CA ASP A 85 5.51 -2.86 4.95
C ASP A 85 5.68 -4.14 4.11
N MET A 86 6.30 -3.99 2.94
CA MET A 86 6.54 -5.13 2.04
C MET A 86 7.81 -5.89 2.38
N ASN A 87 8.64 -5.36 3.29
CA ASN A 87 9.99 -5.88 3.52
C ASN A 87 10.76 -6.14 2.21
N SER A 88 10.50 -5.31 1.20
CA SER A 88 10.98 -5.48 -0.18
C SER A 88 11.23 -4.13 -0.81
N THR A 89 12.39 -3.98 -1.44
CA THR A 89 12.85 -2.77 -2.10
C THR A 89 12.20 -2.55 -3.48
N PRO A 90 12.31 -1.36 -4.09
CA PRO A 90 11.68 -1.05 -5.39
C PRO A 90 12.15 -1.92 -6.57
N ASP A 91 13.29 -2.60 -6.45
CA ASP A 91 13.83 -3.54 -7.45
C ASP A 91 13.31 -4.97 -7.29
N SER A 92 12.43 -5.24 -6.32
CA SER A 92 11.87 -6.56 -6.05
C SER A 92 10.71 -6.92 -6.97
N GLY A 93 10.47 -8.23 -7.13
CA GLY A 93 9.29 -8.74 -7.82
C GLY A 93 7.97 -8.37 -7.14
N VAL A 94 7.97 -8.13 -5.81
CA VAL A 94 6.79 -7.64 -5.09
C VAL A 94 6.41 -6.25 -5.56
N TYR A 95 7.39 -5.34 -5.66
CA TYR A 95 7.15 -3.99 -6.18
C TYR A 95 6.72 -4.04 -7.64
N GLU A 96 7.43 -4.82 -8.48
CA GLU A 96 7.06 -4.99 -9.88
C GLU A 96 5.63 -5.47 -10.06
N PHE A 97 5.22 -6.47 -9.28
CA PHE A 97 3.86 -7.01 -9.31
C PHE A 97 2.80 -5.95 -9.00
N LEU A 98 2.97 -5.23 -7.88
CA LEU A 98 2.01 -4.19 -7.49
C LEU A 98 1.97 -3.03 -8.48
N PHE A 99 3.13 -2.61 -8.99
CA PHE A 99 3.25 -1.50 -9.93
C PHE A 99 2.69 -1.84 -11.32
N ARG A 100 3.01 -3.03 -11.85
CA ARG A 100 2.60 -3.45 -13.21
C ARG A 100 1.24 -4.12 -13.27
N GLY A 101 0.74 -4.60 -12.15
CA GLY A 101 -0.49 -5.40 -12.09
C GLY A 101 -0.34 -6.82 -12.62
N GLN A 102 0.88 -7.24 -12.94
CA GLN A 102 1.18 -8.58 -13.43
C GLN A 102 2.64 -8.97 -13.19
N LEU A 103 2.88 -10.27 -13.01
CA LEU A 103 4.22 -10.84 -12.89
C LEU A 103 4.26 -12.22 -13.56
N GLY A 104 5.32 -12.48 -14.34
CA GLY A 104 5.48 -13.75 -15.05
C GLY A 104 5.75 -14.95 -14.11
N PRO A 105 5.34 -16.19 -14.49
CA PRO A 105 5.45 -17.36 -13.63
C PRO A 105 6.89 -17.81 -13.34
N SER A 106 7.85 -17.40 -14.14
CA SER A 106 9.27 -17.72 -13.98
C SER A 106 10.10 -16.59 -13.39
N HIS A 107 9.45 -15.62 -12.71
CA HIS A 107 10.18 -14.50 -12.08
C HIS A 107 11.24 -15.03 -11.09
N PRO A 108 12.48 -14.47 -11.09
CA PRO A 108 13.58 -14.95 -10.24
C PRO A 108 13.26 -15.00 -8.76
N ASP A 109 12.42 -14.08 -8.26
CA ASP A 109 12.02 -14.02 -6.86
C ASP A 109 11.19 -15.21 -6.38
N PHE A 110 10.64 -16.04 -7.28
CA PHE A 110 10.08 -17.34 -6.90
C PHE A 110 11.15 -18.36 -6.54
N LYS A 111 12.43 -18.10 -6.82
CA LYS A 111 13.58 -18.94 -6.45
C LYS A 111 13.51 -20.38 -6.94
N GLY A 112 12.75 -20.60 -8.03
CA GLY A 112 12.51 -21.94 -8.60
C GLY A 112 11.56 -22.80 -7.80
N HIS A 113 10.94 -22.27 -6.73
CA HIS A 113 9.92 -22.97 -5.97
C HIS A 113 8.59 -23.00 -6.74
N ARG A 114 7.74 -24.00 -6.44
CA ARG A 114 6.42 -24.12 -7.04
C ARG A 114 5.35 -23.59 -6.09
N TYR A 115 4.54 -22.68 -6.61
CA TYR A 115 3.44 -22.03 -5.89
C TYR A 115 2.12 -22.12 -6.66
N GLY A 116 1.85 -23.31 -7.27
CA GLY A 116 0.63 -23.55 -8.04
C GLY A 116 0.45 -22.50 -9.14
N LYS A 117 -0.74 -21.93 -9.22
CA LYS A 117 -1.09 -20.96 -10.27
C LYS A 117 -0.09 -19.81 -10.43
N TYR A 118 0.53 -19.33 -9.36
CA TYR A 118 1.48 -18.22 -9.42
C TYR A 118 2.74 -18.54 -10.24
N THR A 119 3.19 -19.78 -10.19
CA THR A 119 4.34 -20.28 -10.94
C THR A 119 3.99 -21.10 -12.19
N GLU A 120 2.72 -21.32 -12.46
CA GLU A 120 2.23 -22.00 -13.65
C GLU A 120 1.71 -21.01 -14.70
N VAL A 121 0.96 -20.00 -14.25
CA VAL A 121 0.29 -19.01 -15.12
C VAL A 121 0.89 -17.62 -14.93
N GLY A 122 1.38 -17.31 -13.73
CA GLY A 122 1.81 -15.99 -13.29
C GLY A 122 0.81 -15.36 -12.32
N MET A 123 1.08 -14.11 -11.97
CA MET A 123 0.28 -13.31 -11.05
C MET A 123 -0.34 -12.14 -11.77
N SER A 124 -1.56 -11.75 -11.42
CA SER A 124 -2.21 -10.52 -11.92
C SER A 124 -3.17 -9.96 -10.91
N HIS A 125 -3.43 -8.65 -11.00
CA HIS A 125 -4.51 -7.97 -10.29
C HIS A 125 -5.09 -6.83 -11.15
N PRO A 126 -6.37 -6.47 -11.00
CA PRO A 126 -7.04 -5.48 -11.85
C PRO A 126 -6.78 -4.03 -11.45
N PHE A 127 -6.06 -3.78 -10.35
CA PHE A 127 -5.87 -2.45 -9.81
C PHE A 127 -4.75 -1.71 -10.55
N SER A 128 -5.02 -0.46 -10.94
CA SER A 128 -4.01 0.45 -11.49
C SER A 128 -3.31 1.15 -10.32
N LEU A 129 -2.40 0.45 -9.66
CA LEU A 129 -1.71 0.95 -8.47
C LEU A 129 -0.50 1.82 -8.83
N ARG A 130 -0.25 2.82 -7.97
CA ARG A 130 1.00 3.58 -7.91
C ARG A 130 1.38 3.80 -6.45
N SER A 131 2.69 3.80 -6.18
CA SER A 131 3.19 4.26 -4.88
C SER A 131 2.99 5.77 -4.78
N ALA A 132 2.57 6.24 -3.61
CA ALA A 132 2.34 7.66 -3.36
C ALA A 132 3.63 8.49 -3.43
N TYR A 133 4.76 7.87 -3.21
CA TYR A 133 6.08 8.48 -3.28
C TYR A 133 6.83 8.22 -4.59
N ALA A 134 6.20 7.53 -5.54
CA ALA A 134 6.80 7.29 -6.84
C ALA A 134 6.62 8.51 -7.76
N GLN A 135 7.69 8.89 -8.45
CA GLN A 135 7.66 9.97 -9.44
C GLN A 135 7.91 9.45 -10.86
N GLY A 136 7.25 10.14 -11.79
CA GLY A 136 7.41 9.88 -13.22
C GLY A 136 6.88 8.52 -13.68
N PRO A 137 7.02 8.23 -14.98
CA PRO A 137 6.54 6.98 -15.59
C PRO A 137 7.31 5.74 -15.13
N SER A 138 8.53 5.91 -14.65
CA SER A 138 9.38 4.80 -14.17
C SER A 138 8.97 4.27 -12.79
N GLY A 139 8.17 5.05 -12.04
CA GLY A 139 7.82 4.70 -10.67
C GLY A 139 8.98 4.77 -9.68
N ALA A 140 9.98 5.62 -9.93
CA ALA A 140 11.09 5.79 -9.01
C ALA A 140 10.64 6.43 -7.70
N GLU A 141 10.95 5.79 -6.57
CA GLU A 141 10.67 6.31 -5.23
C GLU A 141 11.54 7.52 -4.93
N ILE A 142 10.93 8.57 -4.35
CA ILE A 142 11.63 9.82 -4.03
C ILE A 142 12.25 9.83 -2.64
N LEU A 143 11.74 8.99 -1.73
CA LEU A 143 12.36 8.84 -0.42
C LEU A 143 13.64 8.02 -0.52
N PRO A 144 14.73 8.43 0.13
CA PRO A 144 15.96 7.65 0.16
C PRO A 144 15.80 6.36 0.96
N PHE A 145 14.92 6.36 1.95
CA PHE A 145 14.60 5.21 2.79
C PHE A 145 13.29 5.44 3.55
N THR A 146 12.66 4.36 3.97
CA THR A 146 11.55 4.34 4.93
C THR A 146 11.94 3.58 6.20
N ASN A 147 12.97 2.75 6.10
CA ASN A 147 13.61 2.05 7.21
C ASN A 147 15.11 2.35 7.21
N TYR A 148 15.66 2.73 8.38
CA TYR A 148 17.07 3.08 8.56
C TYR A 148 17.60 2.47 9.86
N THR A 149 18.41 1.45 9.73
CA THR A 149 19.05 0.73 10.86
C THR A 149 20.55 0.61 10.59
N PRO A 150 21.38 0.21 11.59
CA PRO A 150 22.82 0.03 11.37
C PRO A 150 23.19 -0.95 10.27
N GLY A 151 22.30 -1.88 9.94
CA GLY A 151 22.55 -2.92 8.92
C GLY A 151 21.79 -2.75 7.61
N PHE A 152 20.85 -1.80 7.56
CA PHE A 152 19.99 -1.62 6.40
C PHE A 152 19.50 -0.18 6.28
N SER A 153 19.49 0.33 5.05
CA SER A 153 18.84 1.58 4.70
C SER A 153 18.15 1.42 3.34
N GLY A 154 16.83 1.62 3.30
CA GLY A 154 16.08 1.46 2.06
C GLY A 154 14.60 1.72 2.21
N VAL A 155 13.91 1.78 1.08
CA VAL A 155 12.46 1.90 1.00
C VAL A 155 11.86 0.50 1.01
N ILE A 156 11.09 0.17 2.05
CA ILE A 156 10.37 -1.11 2.20
C ILE A 156 8.91 -0.93 2.60
N ASP A 157 8.53 0.30 2.98
CA ASP A 157 7.19 0.71 3.35
C ASP A 157 6.58 1.55 2.25
N TYR A 158 5.33 1.29 1.90
CA TYR A 158 4.68 1.93 0.77
C TYR A 158 3.22 2.25 1.07
N ILE A 159 2.75 3.33 0.46
CA ILE A 159 1.34 3.65 0.33
C ILE A 159 0.97 3.53 -1.13
N TRP A 160 0.32 2.42 -1.49
CA TRP A 160 -0.20 2.21 -2.83
C TRP A 160 -1.61 2.78 -2.95
N TYR A 161 -1.91 3.44 -4.05
CA TYR A 161 -3.25 3.95 -4.32
C TYR A 161 -3.72 3.61 -5.74
N GLY A 162 -5.02 3.39 -5.89
CA GLY A 162 -5.65 3.18 -7.18
C GLY A 162 -5.84 4.48 -7.94
N THR A 163 -5.16 4.62 -9.09
CA THR A 163 -5.14 5.85 -9.89
C THR A 163 -6.47 6.18 -10.57
N THR A 164 -7.41 5.22 -10.61
CA THR A 164 -8.74 5.43 -11.19
C THR A 164 -9.66 6.29 -10.33
N GLY A 165 -9.35 6.43 -9.04
CA GLY A 165 -10.20 7.16 -8.10
C GLY A 165 -9.46 8.15 -7.19
N LEU A 166 -8.14 8.11 -7.19
CA LEU A 166 -7.28 8.93 -6.33
C LEU A 166 -6.13 9.54 -7.11
N SER A 167 -5.66 10.70 -6.63
CA SER A 167 -4.39 11.31 -7.01
C SER A 167 -3.68 11.81 -5.76
N VAL A 168 -2.36 11.86 -5.79
CA VAL A 168 -1.54 12.42 -4.71
C VAL A 168 -1.40 13.92 -4.93
N GLU A 169 -1.74 14.72 -3.92
CA GLU A 169 -1.54 16.17 -3.94
C GLU A 169 -0.22 16.58 -3.32
N ALA A 170 0.13 15.96 -2.21
CA ALA A 170 1.34 16.26 -1.47
C ALA A 170 1.82 15.03 -0.70
N VAL A 171 3.11 14.96 -0.51
CA VAL A 171 3.79 13.98 0.36
C VAL A 171 4.71 14.73 1.30
N MET A 172 5.00 14.16 2.46
CA MET A 172 5.98 14.72 3.38
C MET A 172 7.36 14.21 3.01
N ASP A 173 8.35 15.09 3.07
CA ASP A 173 9.75 14.71 2.92
C ASP A 173 10.21 13.81 4.07
N GLY A 174 11.28 13.06 3.81
CA GLY A 174 11.97 12.31 4.84
C GLY A 174 12.70 13.23 5.85
N PRO A 175 13.34 12.63 6.87
CA PRO A 175 14.18 13.38 7.81
C PRO A 175 15.29 14.16 7.09
N GLU A 176 15.62 15.34 7.62
CA GLU A 176 16.70 16.17 7.06
C GLU A 176 18.06 15.43 7.08
N ALA A 177 18.83 15.56 6.00
CA ALA A 177 20.13 14.90 5.88
C ALA A 177 21.06 15.20 7.07
N ALA A 178 21.07 16.47 7.53
CA ALA A 178 21.88 16.86 8.68
C ALA A 178 21.48 16.15 9.98
N TYR A 179 20.21 15.74 10.12
CA TYR A 179 19.78 14.91 11.25
C TYR A 179 20.30 13.48 11.11
N ILE A 180 20.17 12.90 9.94
CA ILE A 180 20.58 11.51 9.65
C ILE A 180 22.09 11.31 9.86
N GLU A 181 22.93 12.32 9.55
CA GLU A 181 24.38 12.25 9.78
C GLU A 181 24.76 12.03 11.26
N ASN A 182 23.85 12.36 12.18
CA ASN A 182 24.08 12.29 13.63
C ASN A 182 23.41 11.09 14.32
N VAL A 183 22.70 10.24 13.57
CA VAL A 183 22.02 9.05 14.11
C VAL A 183 22.58 7.77 13.49
N VAL A 184 22.66 6.72 14.28
CA VAL A 184 23.15 5.42 13.84
C VAL A 184 22.06 4.60 13.17
N GLY A 185 20.80 4.92 13.48
CA GLY A 185 19.61 4.25 12.97
C GLY A 185 18.38 4.56 13.82
N PHE A 186 17.23 4.09 13.37
CA PHE A 186 15.97 4.18 14.09
C PHE A 186 15.61 2.83 14.72
N PRO A 187 14.87 2.81 15.87
CA PRO A 187 14.38 3.98 16.62
C PRO A 187 15.50 4.75 17.34
N ASP A 188 15.28 6.04 17.57
CA ASP A 188 16.11 6.90 18.37
C ASP A 188 15.27 7.77 19.33
N PRO A 189 15.88 8.60 20.22
CA PRO A 189 15.11 9.40 21.19
C PRO A 189 14.09 10.39 20.57
N HIS A 190 14.28 10.81 19.32
CA HIS A 190 13.37 11.74 18.62
C HIS A 190 12.39 11.02 17.69
N PHE A 191 12.79 9.86 17.16
CA PHE A 191 11.98 8.99 16.33
C PHE A 191 11.81 7.63 17.02
N PRO A 192 10.76 7.44 17.81
CA PRO A 192 10.56 6.23 18.61
C PRO A 192 10.11 5.00 17.81
N SER A 193 10.12 5.09 16.49
CA SER A 193 9.75 4.01 15.56
C SER A 193 10.87 3.79 14.56
N GLU A 194 11.08 2.55 14.14
CA GLU A 194 11.94 2.21 13.00
C GLU A 194 11.36 2.69 11.67
N TYR A 195 10.07 3.01 11.64
CA TYR A 195 9.36 3.50 10.47
C TYR A 195 9.37 5.02 10.42
N ILE A 196 9.73 5.56 9.26
CA ILE A 196 9.55 6.98 9.00
C ILE A 196 8.09 7.22 8.64
N PRO A 197 7.38 8.12 9.33
CA PRO A 197 6.02 8.47 9.01
C PRO A 197 5.90 8.90 7.54
N GLN A 198 4.96 8.30 6.81
CA GLN A 198 4.65 8.65 5.41
C GLN A 198 3.25 9.27 5.32
N PRO A 199 3.02 10.47 5.85
CA PRO A 199 1.75 11.13 5.62
C PRO A 199 1.65 11.56 4.15
N THR A 200 0.56 11.15 3.52
CA THR A 200 0.22 11.58 2.17
C THR A 200 -1.09 12.33 2.19
N HIS A 201 -1.18 13.36 1.37
CA HIS A 201 -2.41 14.04 1.08
C HIS A 201 -2.92 13.56 -0.27
N THR A 202 -4.02 12.82 -0.27
CA THR A 202 -4.63 12.31 -1.51
C THR A 202 -5.93 13.06 -1.80
N GLN A 203 -6.13 13.40 -3.06
CA GLN A 203 -7.38 13.98 -3.55
C GLN A 203 -8.14 12.95 -4.40
N THR A 204 -9.46 12.93 -4.24
CA THR A 204 -10.32 12.24 -5.19
C THR A 204 -10.49 13.09 -6.46
N PHE A 205 -10.60 12.46 -7.63
CA PHE A 205 -10.84 13.13 -8.91
C PHE A 205 -12.21 13.84 -9.01
N HIS A 206 -12.76 14.31 -7.90
CA HIS A 206 -14.03 15.01 -7.86
C HIS A 206 -13.86 16.39 -7.20
N PRO A 207 -14.56 17.43 -7.71
CA PRO A 207 -14.43 18.81 -7.19
C PRO A 207 -14.89 19.02 -5.74
N SER A 208 -15.49 18.03 -5.09
CA SER A 208 -15.74 18.06 -3.65
C SER A 208 -14.59 17.40 -2.93
N ILE A 209 -13.69 18.21 -2.46
CA ILE A 209 -12.42 17.91 -1.79
C ILE A 209 -12.64 16.95 -0.63
N LEU A 210 -12.27 15.68 -0.80
CA LEU A 210 -12.04 14.77 0.31
C LEU A 210 -10.55 14.82 0.66
N ASN A 211 -10.18 15.72 1.56
CA ASN A 211 -8.85 15.75 2.14
C ASN A 211 -8.73 14.57 3.12
N LEU A 212 -8.23 13.44 2.64
CA LEU A 212 -7.88 12.32 3.49
C LEU A 212 -6.45 12.52 3.98
N PHE A 213 -6.32 12.94 5.22
CA PHE A 213 -5.04 12.82 5.94
C PHE A 213 -4.84 11.36 6.28
N PHE A 214 -3.98 10.67 5.54
CA PHE A 214 -3.44 9.41 6.02
C PHE A 214 -2.35 9.75 7.05
N LEU A 215 -2.73 9.71 8.33
CA LEU A 215 -1.73 9.45 9.37
C LEU A 215 -1.11 8.10 9.05
N SER A 216 0.22 8.01 9.15
CA SER A 216 0.92 6.72 9.17
C SER A 216 0.12 5.75 10.01
N LEU A 217 -0.46 4.75 9.38
CA LEU A 217 -0.95 3.62 10.12
C LEU A 217 0.31 2.92 10.65
N PHE A 218 0.60 3.14 11.94
CA PHE A 218 1.57 2.33 12.65
C PHE A 218 1.15 0.88 12.47
N VAL A 219 1.98 0.12 11.78
CA VAL A 219 1.96 -1.32 11.95
C VAL A 219 2.45 -1.53 13.37
N LEU A 220 1.54 -1.78 14.29
CA LEU A 220 1.89 -2.26 15.62
C LEU A 220 2.46 -3.66 15.43
N SER A 221 3.76 -3.74 15.20
CA SER A 221 4.52 -4.94 15.43
C SER A 221 4.52 -5.15 16.94
N VAL A 222 3.68 -6.03 17.41
CA VAL A 222 3.83 -6.57 18.76
C VAL A 222 5.00 -7.52 18.69
N GLY A 223 6.18 -7.01 19.03
CA GLY A 223 7.36 -7.85 19.23
C GLY A 223 7.08 -8.84 20.35
N TYR A 224 7.28 -10.12 20.08
CA TYR A 224 7.47 -11.17 21.05
C TYR A 224 8.96 -11.31 21.36
#